data_a51f3a7ede893d95c0d388a1adc6cbd4
#
_entry.id   a51f3a7ede893d95c0d388a1adc6cbd4
#
_cell.length_a   1.000
_cell.length_b   1.000
_cell.length_c   1.000
_cell.angle_alpha   90.00
_cell.angle_beta   90.00
_cell.angle_gamma   90.00
#
_symmetry.space_group_name_H-M   'P 1'
#
loop_
_entity.id
_entity.type
_entity.pdbx_description
1 polymer ?
#
loop_
_entity_poly.entity_id
_entity_poly.type
_entity_poly.pdbx_seq_one_letter_code
_entity_poly.pdbx_strand_id
1 'polypeptide(L)'
;MKKILLALATAALVAACATTTSPTGRTQYVGAVPQDQLDQLGAQSFVEMKGKQQLSSNRSHTTYVNCVVQAVVRELPADQRAIAWESAVFADDSPNAFALPGGKVGVNTGIFTVARDQDQLAAVIAHEIGHVIARHHDERITRQYGAAGALQVVGGLLGARYGEGVGQAAMQGGSIAAQGLFLLPGSRAQETEADVVGQELMARAGFDPRKAVNLWQNMIAASGGNRPPEWLSTHPNPQARISEMQTRAASLVPVYEQARASGRRPACR
;
A
#
# COMPACT_ATOMS: atom_id res chain seq x y z
N MET A 1 -22.29 -16.71 37.57
CA MET A 1 -21.75 -15.35 37.62
C MET A 1 -20.24 -15.29 37.38
N LYS A 2 -19.38 -16.03 38.11
CA LYS A 2 -17.91 -15.99 37.87
C LYS A 2 -17.47 -16.36 36.44
N LYS A 3 -18.14 -17.36 35.80
CA LYS A 3 -17.82 -17.76 34.40
C LYS A 3 -18.22 -16.69 33.35
N ILE A 4 -19.30 -15.93 33.60
CA ILE A 4 -19.76 -14.86 32.74
C ILE A 4 -18.81 -13.63 32.85
N LEU A 5 -18.37 -13.33 34.08
CA LEU A 5 -17.38 -12.27 34.33
C LEU A 5 -16.02 -12.58 33.68
N LEU A 6 -15.60 -13.85 33.69
CA LEU A 6 -14.35 -14.28 33.05
C LEU A 6 -14.45 -14.20 31.51
N ALA A 7 -15.60 -14.57 30.93
CA ALA A 7 -15.84 -14.46 29.49
C ALA A 7 -15.92 -13.00 29.02
N LEU A 8 -16.50 -12.10 29.80
CA LEU A 8 -16.53 -10.66 29.53
C LEU A 8 -15.15 -10.01 29.66
N ALA A 9 -14.34 -10.45 30.63
CA ALA A 9 -12.98 -9.96 30.81
C ALA A 9 -12.05 -10.42 29.66
N THR A 10 -12.19 -11.67 29.17
CA THR A 10 -11.44 -12.16 28.02
C THR A 10 -11.85 -11.47 26.71
N ALA A 11 -13.15 -11.20 26.53
CA ALA A 11 -13.63 -10.46 25.36
C ALA A 11 -13.14 -9.00 25.36
N ALA A 12 -13.07 -8.34 26.51
CA ALA A 12 -12.54 -6.99 26.66
C ALA A 12 -11.01 -6.92 26.41
N LEU A 13 -10.27 -7.96 26.83
CA LEU A 13 -8.83 -8.05 26.57
C LEU A 13 -8.51 -8.26 25.07
N VAL A 14 -9.32 -9.05 24.36
CA VAL A 14 -9.17 -9.27 22.92
C VAL A 14 -9.52 -7.98 22.15
N ALA A 15 -10.53 -7.22 22.59
CA ALA A 15 -10.87 -5.93 21.97
C ALA A 15 -9.78 -4.86 22.19
N ALA A 16 -9.14 -4.85 23.36
CA ALA A 16 -8.07 -3.91 23.68
C ALA A 16 -6.78 -4.15 22.86
N CYS A 17 -6.53 -5.40 22.44
CA CYS A 17 -5.37 -5.74 21.61
C CYS A 17 -5.56 -5.42 20.10
N ALA A 18 -6.79 -5.09 19.68
CA ALA A 18 -7.12 -4.90 18.27
C ALA A 18 -7.14 -3.43 17.81
N THR A 19 -6.84 -2.47 18.70
CA THR A 19 -6.84 -1.03 18.36
C THR A 19 -5.45 -0.42 18.43
N THR A 20 -5.10 0.41 17.45
CA THR A 20 -3.87 1.20 17.43
C THR A 20 -4.15 2.57 16.84
N THR A 21 -3.18 3.46 16.91
CA THR A 21 -3.25 4.79 16.30
C THR A 21 -2.48 4.77 14.99
N SER A 22 -3.12 5.23 13.93
CA SER A 22 -2.49 5.36 12.61
C SER A 22 -1.49 6.52 12.56
N PRO A 23 -0.67 6.65 11.51
CA PRO A 23 0.27 7.76 11.34
C PRO A 23 -0.37 9.15 11.40
N THR A 24 -1.65 9.27 11.04
CA THR A 24 -2.40 10.55 11.08
C THR A 24 -3.20 10.75 12.38
N GLY A 25 -3.05 9.87 13.37
CA GLY A 25 -3.75 9.95 14.65
C GLY A 25 -5.13 9.28 14.68
N ARG A 26 -5.54 8.62 13.61
CA ARG A 26 -6.82 7.91 13.52
C ARG A 26 -6.78 6.58 14.29
N THR A 27 -7.85 6.25 15.00
CA THR A 27 -8.00 4.92 15.60
C THR A 27 -8.21 3.87 14.51
N GLN A 28 -7.40 2.81 14.56
CA GLN A 28 -7.46 1.66 13.65
C GLN A 28 -7.75 0.37 14.40
N TYR A 29 -8.39 -0.58 13.71
CA TYR A 29 -8.57 -1.96 14.15
C TYR A 29 -7.64 -2.84 13.33
N VAL A 30 -6.57 -3.31 13.95
CA VAL A 30 -5.51 -4.10 13.31
C VAL A 30 -5.08 -5.26 14.23
N GLY A 31 -4.32 -6.21 13.68
CA GLY A 31 -3.69 -7.26 14.47
C GLY A 31 -4.51 -8.55 14.56
N ALA A 32 -5.57 -8.71 13.73
CA ALA A 32 -6.21 -10.01 13.58
C ALA A 32 -5.25 -11.06 12.98
N VAL A 33 -4.31 -10.62 12.16
CA VAL A 33 -3.18 -11.41 11.66
C VAL A 33 -1.87 -10.74 12.12
N PRO A 34 -0.91 -11.48 12.70
CA PRO A 34 0.41 -10.95 13.04
C PRO A 34 1.11 -10.30 11.85
N GLN A 35 1.80 -9.18 12.06
CA GLN A 35 2.40 -8.39 10.98
C GLN A 35 3.42 -9.19 10.17
N ASP A 36 4.24 -9.99 10.83
CA ASP A 36 5.24 -10.87 10.19
C ASP A 36 4.60 -11.89 9.25
N GLN A 37 3.42 -12.39 9.58
CA GLN A 37 2.65 -13.29 8.72
C GLN A 37 2.04 -12.55 7.53
N LEU A 38 1.53 -11.31 7.73
CA LEU A 38 1.06 -10.48 6.64
C LEU A 38 2.20 -10.14 5.67
N ASP A 39 3.38 -9.84 6.18
CA ASP A 39 4.57 -9.54 5.38
C ASP A 39 5.02 -10.76 4.57
N GLN A 40 4.97 -11.97 5.16
CA GLN A 40 5.25 -13.22 4.45
C GLN A 40 4.22 -13.48 3.34
N LEU A 41 2.92 -13.26 3.62
CA LEU A 41 1.85 -13.41 2.63
C LEU A 41 2.00 -12.41 1.48
N GLY A 42 2.30 -11.16 1.78
CA GLY A 42 2.55 -10.15 0.77
C GLY A 42 3.74 -10.50 -0.11
N ALA A 43 4.86 -10.94 0.49
CA ALA A 43 6.04 -11.38 -0.24
C ALA A 43 5.76 -12.60 -1.13
N GLN A 44 5.03 -13.59 -0.62
CA GLN A 44 4.64 -14.78 -1.38
C GLN A 44 3.69 -14.43 -2.53
N SER A 45 2.69 -13.60 -2.27
CA SER A 45 1.76 -13.11 -3.29
C SER A 45 2.50 -12.38 -4.42
N PHE A 46 3.51 -11.57 -4.07
CA PHE A 46 4.32 -10.86 -5.05
C PHE A 46 5.17 -11.78 -5.92
N VAL A 47 5.76 -12.83 -5.34
CA VAL A 47 6.48 -13.88 -6.09
C VAL A 47 5.55 -14.57 -7.09
N GLU A 48 4.33 -14.94 -6.66
CA GLU A 48 3.34 -15.54 -7.55
C GLU A 48 2.88 -14.61 -8.67
N MET A 49 2.65 -13.34 -8.36
CA MET A 49 2.31 -12.34 -9.38
C MET A 49 3.41 -12.22 -10.43
N LYS A 50 4.69 -12.16 -10.01
CA LYS A 50 5.84 -12.16 -10.92
C LYS A 50 5.97 -13.45 -11.76
N GLY A 51 5.49 -14.57 -11.25
CA GLY A 51 5.48 -15.84 -11.98
C GLY A 51 4.30 -15.99 -12.96
N LYS A 52 3.19 -15.32 -12.71
CA LYS A 52 1.96 -15.43 -13.51
C LYS A 52 1.79 -14.31 -14.53
N GLN A 53 2.32 -13.12 -14.25
CA GLN A 53 2.20 -11.93 -15.07
C GLN A 53 3.52 -11.63 -15.79
N GLN A 54 3.43 -11.09 -16.99
CA GLN A 54 4.62 -10.70 -17.74
C GLN A 54 5.28 -9.48 -17.10
N LEU A 55 6.58 -9.59 -16.81
CA LEU A 55 7.37 -8.45 -16.36
C LEU A 55 7.80 -7.61 -17.57
N SER A 56 7.93 -6.30 -17.35
CA SER A 56 8.47 -5.40 -18.37
C SER A 56 9.92 -5.77 -18.71
N SER A 57 10.18 -5.93 -20.00
CA SER A 57 11.54 -6.12 -20.51
C SER A 57 12.34 -4.81 -20.60
N ASN A 58 11.69 -3.65 -20.43
CA ASN A 58 12.31 -2.34 -20.46
C ASN A 58 13.05 -2.06 -19.14
N ARG A 59 14.38 -2.19 -19.16
CA ARG A 59 15.24 -1.93 -18.01
C ARG A 59 15.14 -0.49 -17.48
N SER A 60 14.89 0.48 -18.37
CA SER A 60 14.75 1.88 -17.94
C SER A 60 13.52 2.06 -17.05
N HIS A 61 12.40 1.39 -17.32
CA HIS A 61 11.22 1.41 -16.47
C HIS A 61 11.52 0.86 -15.08
N THR A 62 12.20 -0.29 -15.02
CA THR A 62 12.57 -0.92 -13.74
C THR A 62 13.53 -0.05 -12.93
N THR A 63 14.54 0.53 -13.59
CA THR A 63 15.51 1.43 -12.96
C THR A 63 14.82 2.70 -12.44
N TYR A 64 13.91 3.25 -13.23
CA TYR A 64 13.16 4.46 -12.89
C TYR A 64 12.27 4.23 -11.67
N VAL A 65 11.45 3.16 -11.68
CA VAL A 65 10.59 2.81 -10.54
C VAL A 65 11.41 2.54 -9.29
N ASN A 66 12.48 1.75 -9.40
CA ASN A 66 13.34 1.43 -8.26
C ASN A 66 13.99 2.69 -7.68
N CYS A 67 14.45 3.61 -8.52
CA CYS A 67 15.00 4.90 -8.08
C CYS A 67 13.99 5.67 -7.22
N VAL A 68 12.74 5.80 -7.69
CA VAL A 68 11.68 6.51 -6.96
C VAL A 68 11.33 5.79 -5.65
N VAL A 69 11.15 4.46 -5.67
CA VAL A 69 10.88 3.66 -4.47
C VAL A 69 11.98 3.87 -3.44
N GLN A 70 13.24 3.74 -3.83
CA GLN A 70 14.36 3.92 -2.90
C GLN A 70 14.45 5.33 -2.33
N ALA A 71 14.15 6.35 -3.14
CA ALA A 71 14.15 7.74 -2.66
C ALA A 71 13.05 7.96 -1.58
N VAL A 72 11.85 7.43 -1.78
CA VAL A 72 10.74 7.51 -0.81
C VAL A 72 11.04 6.68 0.43
N VAL A 73 11.52 5.45 0.28
CA VAL A 73 11.82 4.53 1.40
C VAL A 73 12.88 5.10 2.35
N ARG A 74 13.84 5.88 1.86
CA ARG A 74 14.86 6.53 2.72
C ARG A 74 14.26 7.48 3.75
N GLU A 75 13.07 8.02 3.50
CA GLU A 75 12.39 8.96 4.40
C GLU A 75 11.48 8.27 5.44
N LEU A 76 11.39 6.94 5.39
CA LEU A 76 10.62 6.15 6.34
C LEU A 76 11.29 6.09 7.72
N PRO A 77 10.52 5.88 8.80
CA PRO A 77 11.04 5.48 10.10
C PRO A 77 11.98 4.27 9.99
N ALA A 78 12.92 4.15 10.92
CA ALA A 78 14.00 3.16 10.82
C ALA A 78 13.49 1.71 10.74
N ASP A 79 12.49 1.36 11.51
CA ASP A 79 11.83 0.05 11.54
C ASP A 79 11.16 -0.28 10.19
N GLN A 80 10.46 0.68 9.61
CA GLN A 80 9.78 0.52 8.34
C GLN A 80 10.75 0.57 7.15
N ARG A 81 11.81 1.34 7.26
CA ARG A 81 12.89 1.34 6.26
C ARG A 81 13.65 0.02 6.23
N ALA A 82 13.71 -0.69 7.35
CA ALA A 82 14.36 -2.02 7.45
C ALA A 82 13.58 -3.15 6.76
N ILE A 83 12.32 -2.93 6.36
CA ILE A 83 11.56 -3.88 5.57
C ILE A 83 12.31 -4.14 4.24
N ALA A 84 12.25 -5.39 3.76
CA ALA A 84 12.88 -5.78 2.50
C ALA A 84 12.10 -5.25 1.28
N TRP A 85 12.20 -3.92 1.05
CA TRP A 85 11.53 -3.26 -0.07
C TRP A 85 12.03 -3.78 -1.41
N GLU A 86 11.09 -4.17 -2.25
CA GLU A 86 11.33 -4.70 -3.59
C GLU A 86 10.31 -4.10 -4.56
N SER A 87 10.73 -3.75 -5.78
CA SER A 87 9.83 -3.28 -6.82
C SER A 87 9.87 -4.15 -8.06
N ALA A 88 8.75 -4.27 -8.76
CA ALA A 88 8.66 -4.88 -10.09
C ALA A 88 7.77 -4.05 -11.01
N VAL A 89 8.09 -4.07 -12.30
CA VAL A 89 7.28 -3.44 -13.34
C VAL A 89 6.63 -4.54 -14.18
N PHE A 90 5.30 -4.53 -14.23
CA PHE A 90 4.50 -5.48 -15.00
C PHE A 90 4.16 -4.90 -16.38
N ALA A 91 4.22 -5.75 -17.41
CA ALA A 91 3.85 -5.38 -18.77
C ALA A 91 2.30 -5.41 -18.91
N ASP A 92 1.66 -4.37 -18.40
CA ASP A 92 0.22 -4.18 -18.40
C ASP A 92 -0.08 -2.71 -18.75
N ASP A 93 -0.91 -2.48 -19.75
CA ASP A 93 -1.23 -1.15 -20.26
C ASP A 93 -2.25 -0.40 -19.36
N SER A 94 -2.82 -1.05 -18.35
CA SER A 94 -3.66 -0.36 -17.37
C SER A 94 -2.81 0.52 -16.46
N PRO A 95 -3.13 1.82 -16.28
CA PRO A 95 -2.41 2.70 -15.38
C PRO A 95 -2.73 2.33 -13.93
N ASN A 96 -1.91 1.45 -13.37
CA ASN A 96 -2.07 0.93 -12.02
C ASN A 96 -0.73 0.78 -11.31
N ALA A 97 -0.75 0.88 -9.98
CA ALA A 97 0.33 0.53 -9.07
C ALA A 97 -0.28 -0.01 -7.77
N PHE A 98 0.50 -0.75 -7.02
CA PHE A 98 0.08 -1.30 -5.73
C PHE A 98 1.31 -1.53 -4.82
N ALA A 99 1.09 -1.55 -3.51
CA ALA A 99 2.07 -2.08 -2.58
C ALA A 99 1.43 -3.12 -1.66
N LEU A 100 2.15 -4.22 -1.42
CA LEU A 100 1.72 -5.30 -0.54
C LEU A 100 2.50 -5.23 0.78
N PRO A 101 1.98 -5.84 1.87
CA PRO A 101 2.74 -6.03 3.09
C PRO A 101 4.11 -6.65 2.81
N GLY A 102 5.09 -6.39 3.68
CA GLY A 102 6.48 -6.81 3.43
C GLY A 102 7.20 -5.99 2.38
N GLY A 103 6.68 -4.78 2.04
CA GLY A 103 7.37 -3.79 1.20
C GLY A 103 7.46 -4.17 -0.28
N LYS A 104 6.45 -4.82 -0.84
CA LYS A 104 6.43 -5.27 -2.25
C LYS A 104 5.64 -4.30 -3.11
N VAL A 105 6.32 -3.57 -3.99
CA VAL A 105 5.74 -2.52 -4.85
C VAL A 105 5.64 -3.01 -6.29
N GLY A 106 4.42 -3.08 -6.82
CA GLY A 106 4.15 -3.39 -8.21
C GLY A 106 3.71 -2.14 -8.98
N VAL A 107 4.20 -1.98 -10.20
CA VAL A 107 3.85 -0.87 -11.08
C VAL A 107 3.58 -1.41 -12.48
N ASN A 108 2.42 -1.11 -13.05
CA ASN A 108 2.09 -1.47 -14.42
C ASN A 108 2.71 -0.48 -15.41
N THR A 109 3.11 -0.94 -16.60
CA THR A 109 3.66 -0.06 -17.66
C THR A 109 2.70 1.05 -18.06
N GLY A 110 1.39 0.82 -17.97
CA GLY A 110 0.37 1.83 -18.24
C GLY A 110 0.47 3.08 -17.35
N ILE A 111 1.12 3.00 -16.18
CA ILE A 111 1.30 4.17 -15.29
C ILE A 111 2.08 5.31 -15.97
N PHE A 112 3.02 4.98 -16.86
CA PHE A 112 3.85 5.97 -17.55
C PHE A 112 3.07 6.81 -18.56
N THR A 113 1.85 6.43 -18.91
CA THR A 113 0.95 7.23 -19.75
C THR A 113 0.32 8.39 -19.00
N VAL A 114 0.21 8.29 -17.67
CA VAL A 114 -0.43 9.27 -16.78
C VAL A 114 0.56 9.95 -15.85
N ALA A 115 1.58 9.26 -15.36
CA ALA A 115 2.69 9.82 -14.59
C ALA A 115 3.79 10.34 -15.55
N ARG A 116 3.71 11.62 -15.91
CA ARG A 116 4.51 12.26 -16.98
C ARG A 116 5.91 12.67 -16.53
N ASP A 117 6.17 12.70 -15.24
CA ASP A 117 7.47 13.05 -14.65
C ASP A 117 7.72 12.24 -13.37
N GLN A 118 8.94 12.34 -12.83
CA GLN A 118 9.33 11.60 -11.63
C GLN A 118 8.52 11.97 -10.40
N ASP A 119 8.06 13.21 -10.30
CA ASP A 119 7.30 13.68 -9.14
C ASP A 119 5.89 13.09 -9.17
N GLN A 120 5.28 12.94 -10.36
CA GLN A 120 4.01 12.27 -10.53
C GLN A 120 4.13 10.76 -10.29
N LEU A 121 5.22 10.12 -10.74
CA LEU A 121 5.49 8.72 -10.41
C LEU A 121 5.71 8.53 -8.90
N ALA A 122 6.40 9.47 -8.27
CA ALA A 122 6.58 9.46 -6.82
C ALA A 122 5.25 9.63 -6.06
N ALA A 123 4.29 10.39 -6.62
CA ALA A 123 2.98 10.56 -6.01
C ALA A 123 2.23 9.23 -5.89
N VAL A 124 2.14 8.43 -6.95
CA VAL A 124 1.47 7.12 -6.87
C VAL A 124 2.27 6.15 -6.00
N ILE A 125 3.58 6.07 -6.14
CA ILE A 125 4.41 5.14 -5.35
C ILE A 125 4.38 5.49 -3.87
N ALA A 126 4.46 6.77 -3.50
CA ALA A 126 4.40 7.20 -2.11
C ALA A 126 3.00 7.00 -1.50
N HIS A 127 1.93 7.14 -2.28
CA HIS A 127 0.57 6.79 -1.87
C HIS A 127 0.46 5.30 -1.53
N GLU A 128 0.97 4.42 -2.40
CA GLU A 128 0.97 2.97 -2.17
C GLU A 128 1.82 2.58 -0.95
N ILE A 129 3.00 3.17 -0.80
CA ILE A 129 3.83 3.01 0.39
C ILE A 129 3.08 3.50 1.62
N GLY A 130 2.32 4.60 1.52
CA GLY A 130 1.45 5.12 2.57
C GLY A 130 0.44 4.09 3.08
N HIS A 131 -0.16 3.30 2.19
CA HIS A 131 -1.06 2.21 2.58
C HIS A 131 -0.36 1.12 3.41
N VAL A 132 0.88 0.78 3.08
CA VAL A 132 1.67 -0.20 3.85
C VAL A 132 2.00 0.34 5.24
N ILE A 133 2.50 1.59 5.31
CA ILE A 133 2.93 2.23 6.55
C ILE A 133 1.74 2.44 7.50
N ALA A 134 0.60 2.85 6.97
CA ALA A 134 -0.63 3.01 7.72
C ALA A 134 -1.34 1.68 8.02
N ARG A 135 -0.76 0.53 7.65
CA ARG A 135 -1.30 -0.81 7.89
C ARG A 135 -2.73 -0.98 7.37
N HIS A 136 -3.07 -0.36 6.24
CA HIS A 136 -4.43 -0.41 5.70
C HIS A 136 -4.85 -1.83 5.27
N HIS A 137 -3.91 -2.67 4.86
CA HIS A 137 -4.16 -4.08 4.55
C HIS A 137 -4.59 -4.87 5.78
N ASP A 138 -3.87 -4.70 6.89
CA ASP A 138 -4.21 -5.31 8.18
C ASP A 138 -5.58 -4.83 8.67
N GLU A 139 -5.83 -3.52 8.62
CA GLU A 139 -7.12 -2.95 9.02
C GLU A 139 -8.28 -3.52 8.20
N ARG A 140 -8.11 -3.68 6.88
CA ARG A 140 -9.14 -4.28 6.02
C ARG A 140 -9.40 -5.75 6.39
N ILE A 141 -8.33 -6.52 6.56
CA ILE A 141 -8.42 -7.93 6.94
C ILE A 141 -9.08 -8.05 8.32
N THR A 142 -8.65 -7.26 9.29
CA THR A 142 -9.21 -7.28 10.64
C THR A 142 -10.68 -6.91 10.66
N ARG A 143 -11.11 -5.93 9.88
CA ARG A 143 -12.52 -5.52 9.77
C ARG A 143 -13.38 -6.56 9.07
N GLN A 144 -12.86 -7.18 8.00
CA GLN A 144 -13.64 -8.09 7.16
C GLN A 144 -13.84 -9.44 7.82
N TYR A 145 -12.85 -9.93 8.50
CA TYR A 145 -12.86 -11.29 9.04
C TYR A 145 -13.01 -11.34 10.56
N GLY A 146 -12.74 -10.25 11.28
CA GLY A 146 -12.67 -10.25 12.73
C GLY A 146 -11.63 -11.25 13.25
N ALA A 147 -11.62 -11.51 14.54
CA ALA A 147 -10.67 -12.45 15.14
C ALA A 147 -10.90 -13.92 14.68
N ALA A 148 -12.16 -14.30 14.39
CA ALA A 148 -12.49 -15.67 13.99
C ALA A 148 -12.05 -16.00 12.55
N GLY A 149 -12.22 -15.07 11.63
CA GLY A 149 -11.78 -15.25 10.25
C GLY A 149 -10.26 -15.19 10.10
N ALA A 150 -9.58 -14.37 10.91
CA ALA A 150 -8.14 -14.33 10.98
C ALA A 150 -7.53 -15.67 11.41
N LEU A 151 -8.15 -16.35 12.38
CA LEU A 151 -7.74 -17.70 12.79
C LEU A 151 -7.87 -18.73 11.66
N GLN A 152 -8.84 -18.59 10.75
CA GLN A 152 -8.93 -19.46 9.57
C GLN A 152 -7.83 -19.17 8.54
N VAL A 153 -7.49 -17.90 8.31
CA VAL A 153 -6.36 -17.52 7.43
C VAL A 153 -5.04 -18.00 8.03
N VAL A 154 -4.83 -17.76 9.33
CA VAL A 154 -3.65 -18.23 10.07
C VAL A 154 -3.61 -19.74 10.15
N GLY A 155 -4.74 -20.41 10.41
CA GLY A 155 -4.85 -21.88 10.43
C GLY A 155 -4.54 -22.51 9.08
N GLY A 156 -4.96 -21.88 7.98
CA GLY A 156 -4.58 -22.28 6.64
C GLY A 156 -3.08 -22.15 6.38
N LEU A 157 -2.47 -21.07 6.87
CA LEU A 157 -1.03 -20.82 6.76
C LEU A 157 -0.18 -21.75 7.65
N LEU A 158 -0.63 -22.02 8.88
CA LEU A 158 0.04 -22.95 9.80
C LEU A 158 -0.15 -24.40 9.36
N GLY A 159 -1.31 -24.74 8.80
CA GLY A 159 -1.55 -26.05 8.19
C GLY A 159 -0.62 -26.34 7.01
N ALA A 160 -0.32 -25.30 6.23
CA ALA A 160 0.66 -25.36 5.15
C ALA A 160 2.11 -25.58 5.64
N ARG A 161 2.40 -25.20 6.88
CA ARG A 161 3.74 -25.38 7.48
C ARG A 161 3.94 -26.75 8.13
N TYR A 162 2.86 -27.44 8.49
CA TYR A 162 2.92 -28.65 9.34
C TYR A 162 2.28 -29.90 8.75
N GLY A 163 1.79 -29.88 7.48
CA GLY A 163 1.17 -31.06 6.87
C GLY A 163 1.21 -31.06 5.34
N GLU A 164 1.93 -32.02 4.72
CA GLU A 164 2.16 -32.11 3.27
C GLU A 164 0.91 -32.26 2.40
N GLY A 165 -0.21 -32.72 2.90
CA GLY A 165 -1.45 -32.92 2.14
C GLY A 165 -2.45 -31.77 2.20
N VAL A 166 -2.44 -30.99 3.29
CA VAL A 166 -3.34 -29.83 3.51
C VAL A 166 -2.63 -28.54 3.05
N GLY A 167 -1.31 -28.54 3.07
CA GLY A 167 -0.49 -27.37 2.77
C GLY A 167 -0.58 -26.88 1.31
N GLN A 168 -0.58 -27.75 0.34
CA GLN A 168 -0.59 -27.32 -1.09
C GLN A 168 -1.93 -26.73 -1.53
N ALA A 169 -3.05 -27.29 -1.12
CA ALA A 169 -4.39 -26.75 -1.43
C ALA A 169 -4.68 -25.45 -0.67
N ALA A 170 -4.23 -25.35 0.60
CA ALA A 170 -4.35 -24.12 1.40
C ALA A 170 -3.39 -23.02 0.94
N MET A 171 -2.18 -23.36 0.49
CA MET A 171 -1.23 -22.39 -0.06
C MET A 171 -1.70 -21.80 -1.40
N GLN A 172 -2.20 -22.61 -2.33
CA GLN A 172 -2.74 -22.12 -3.61
C GLN A 172 -4.04 -21.31 -3.41
N GLY A 173 -4.94 -21.75 -2.53
CA GLY A 173 -6.16 -21.00 -2.20
C GLY A 173 -5.89 -19.78 -1.32
N GLY A 174 -4.92 -19.84 -0.41
CA GLY A 174 -4.59 -18.76 0.53
C GLY A 174 -3.93 -17.56 -0.14
N SER A 175 -3.00 -17.77 -1.08
CA SER A 175 -2.32 -16.67 -1.78
C SER A 175 -3.24 -15.96 -2.78
N ILE A 176 -4.11 -16.68 -3.49
CA ILE A 176 -5.11 -16.08 -4.39
C ILE A 176 -6.13 -15.27 -3.58
N ALA A 177 -6.59 -15.81 -2.45
CA ALA A 177 -7.48 -15.09 -1.55
C ALA A 177 -6.77 -13.86 -0.93
N ALA A 178 -5.50 -13.98 -0.53
CA ALA A 178 -4.71 -12.86 -0.02
C ALA A 178 -4.48 -11.77 -1.06
N GLN A 179 -4.16 -12.13 -2.32
CA GLN A 179 -4.06 -11.15 -3.41
C GLN A 179 -5.35 -10.36 -3.58
N GLY A 180 -6.50 -11.03 -3.62
CA GLY A 180 -7.80 -10.38 -3.69
C GLY A 180 -8.04 -9.44 -2.50
N LEU A 181 -7.64 -9.83 -1.29
CA LEU A 181 -7.80 -9.03 -0.08
C LEU A 181 -6.89 -7.78 -0.07
N PHE A 182 -5.64 -7.93 -0.51
CA PHE A 182 -4.70 -6.82 -0.55
C PHE A 182 -5.10 -5.76 -1.58
N LEU A 183 -5.75 -6.16 -2.68
CA LEU A 183 -6.17 -5.27 -3.75
C LEU A 183 -7.61 -4.74 -3.59
N LEU A 184 -8.29 -5.01 -2.46
CA LEU A 184 -9.61 -4.43 -2.20
C LEU A 184 -9.55 -2.91 -2.08
N PRO A 185 -10.60 -2.20 -2.54
CA PRO A 185 -10.69 -0.75 -2.38
C PRO A 185 -10.54 -0.30 -0.92
N GLY A 186 -9.77 0.75 -0.70
CA GLY A 186 -9.65 1.41 0.60
C GLY A 186 -10.93 2.14 0.99
N SER A 187 -11.15 2.33 2.29
CA SER A 187 -12.17 3.27 2.76
C SER A 187 -11.75 4.71 2.46
N ARG A 188 -12.71 5.66 2.40
CA ARG A 188 -12.38 7.09 2.21
C ARG A 188 -11.33 7.58 3.21
N ALA A 189 -11.43 7.17 4.47
CA ALA A 189 -10.48 7.54 5.50
C ALA A 189 -9.08 6.98 5.24
N GLN A 190 -8.98 5.74 4.74
CA GLN A 190 -7.71 5.12 4.37
C GLN A 190 -7.08 5.81 3.16
N GLU A 191 -7.90 6.18 2.17
CA GLU A 191 -7.42 6.91 0.99
C GLU A 191 -6.89 8.30 1.35
N THR A 192 -7.64 9.08 2.15
CA THR A 192 -7.19 10.38 2.65
C THR A 192 -5.90 10.23 3.48
N GLU A 193 -5.81 9.21 4.30
CA GLU A 193 -4.60 8.94 5.10
C GLU A 193 -3.39 8.58 4.22
N ALA A 194 -3.57 7.75 3.20
CA ALA A 194 -2.51 7.42 2.25
C ALA A 194 -2.04 8.65 1.45
N ASP A 195 -2.96 9.56 1.10
CA ASP A 195 -2.62 10.85 0.48
C ASP A 195 -1.83 11.76 1.43
N VAL A 196 -2.20 11.82 2.72
CA VAL A 196 -1.47 12.62 3.72
C VAL A 196 -0.04 12.12 3.86
N VAL A 197 0.11 10.83 4.14
CA VAL A 197 1.40 10.18 4.32
C VAL A 197 2.23 10.23 3.04
N GLY A 198 1.62 9.93 1.89
CA GLY A 198 2.29 9.91 0.60
C GLY A 198 2.83 11.27 0.19
N GLN A 199 2.03 12.35 0.30
CA GLN A 199 2.50 13.71 -0.03
C GLN A 199 3.62 14.19 0.91
N GLU A 200 3.56 13.84 2.19
CA GLU A 200 4.63 14.15 3.14
C GLU A 200 5.93 13.42 2.77
N LEU A 201 5.86 12.14 2.45
CA LEU A 201 7.00 11.35 2.02
C LEU A 201 7.61 11.90 0.72
N MET A 202 6.79 12.29 -0.26
CA MET A 202 7.25 12.96 -1.48
C MET A 202 8.06 14.21 -1.15
N ALA A 203 7.50 15.13 -0.34
CA ALA A 203 8.14 16.38 0.00
C ALA A 203 9.50 16.15 0.70
N ARG A 204 9.54 15.23 1.67
CA ARG A 204 10.75 14.86 2.41
C ARG A 204 11.81 14.20 1.52
N ALA A 205 11.38 13.41 0.53
CA ALA A 205 12.27 12.78 -0.44
C ALA A 205 12.79 13.76 -1.53
N GLY A 206 12.28 15.00 -1.56
CA GLY A 206 12.69 16.02 -2.54
C GLY A 206 11.92 15.95 -3.87
N PHE A 207 10.77 15.29 -3.89
CA PHE A 207 9.77 15.35 -4.97
C PHE A 207 8.73 16.42 -4.68
N ASP A 208 8.26 17.11 -5.71
CA ASP A 208 7.30 18.21 -5.60
C ASP A 208 5.89 17.69 -5.20
N PRO A 209 5.39 17.96 -3.97
CA PRO A 209 4.12 17.44 -3.49
C PRO A 209 2.90 17.96 -4.27
N ARG A 210 3.05 19.07 -5.03
CA ARG A 210 1.99 19.63 -5.89
C ARG A 210 1.68 18.71 -7.07
N LYS A 211 2.65 17.88 -7.49
CA LYS A 211 2.52 16.97 -8.62
C LYS A 211 1.59 15.78 -8.34
N ALA A 212 1.28 15.48 -7.07
CA ALA A 212 0.23 14.53 -6.73
C ALA A 212 -1.13 14.95 -7.32
N VAL A 213 -1.46 16.23 -7.25
CA VAL A 213 -2.68 16.78 -7.86
C VAL A 213 -2.71 16.58 -9.37
N ASN A 214 -1.58 16.84 -10.04
CA ASN A 214 -1.47 16.66 -11.49
C ASN A 214 -1.64 15.18 -11.90
N LEU A 215 -1.07 14.25 -11.13
CA LEU A 215 -1.26 12.82 -11.36
C LEU A 215 -2.75 12.46 -11.33
N TRP A 216 -3.47 12.86 -10.27
CA TRP A 216 -4.91 12.59 -10.16
C TRP A 216 -5.72 13.18 -11.32
N GLN A 217 -5.40 14.40 -11.75
CA GLN A 217 -6.03 15.01 -12.91
C GLN A 217 -5.77 14.22 -14.20
N ASN A 218 -4.54 13.74 -14.40
CA ASN A 218 -4.19 12.91 -15.55
C ASN A 218 -4.92 11.56 -15.51
N MET A 219 -5.03 10.92 -14.33
CA MET A 219 -5.77 9.68 -14.15
C MET A 219 -7.26 9.83 -14.48
N ILE A 220 -7.88 10.94 -14.05
CA ILE A 220 -9.27 11.26 -14.38
C ILE A 220 -9.41 11.51 -15.88
N ALA A 221 -8.50 12.27 -16.48
CA ALA A 221 -8.53 12.57 -17.91
C ALA A 221 -8.36 11.30 -18.77
N ALA A 222 -7.54 10.35 -18.31
CA ALA A 222 -7.38 9.05 -18.97
C ALA A 222 -8.61 8.14 -18.84
N SER A 223 -9.56 8.48 -17.95
CA SER A 223 -10.83 7.76 -17.77
C SER A 223 -11.90 8.05 -18.83
N GLY A 224 -11.58 8.76 -19.89
CA GLY A 224 -12.47 9.28 -20.94
C GLY A 224 -13.31 8.25 -21.74
N GLY A 225 -13.71 7.15 -21.11
CA GLY A 225 -14.54 6.09 -21.67
C GLY A 225 -15.46 5.45 -20.62
N ASN A 226 -16.23 4.46 -21.04
CA ASN A 226 -17.22 3.76 -20.21
C ASN A 226 -16.63 2.94 -19.04
N ARG A 227 -15.31 2.92 -18.85
CA ARG A 227 -14.63 2.19 -17.78
C ARG A 227 -13.52 3.04 -17.17
N PRO A 228 -13.65 3.43 -15.89
CA PRO A 228 -12.56 4.12 -15.19
C PRO A 228 -11.32 3.23 -15.13
N PRO A 229 -10.10 3.80 -15.15
CA PRO A 229 -8.88 3.04 -14.90
C PRO A 229 -9.00 2.21 -13.61
N GLU A 230 -8.38 1.05 -13.59
CA GLU A 230 -8.42 0.12 -12.46
C GLU A 230 -8.03 0.81 -11.15
N TRP A 231 -7.01 1.66 -11.18
CA TRP A 231 -6.56 2.42 -10.01
C TRP A 231 -7.65 3.34 -9.44
N LEU A 232 -8.48 4.00 -10.26
CA LEU A 232 -9.61 4.79 -9.75
C LEU A 232 -10.72 3.94 -9.14
N SER A 233 -10.82 2.67 -9.53
CA SER A 233 -11.78 1.73 -8.94
C SER A 233 -11.33 1.24 -7.57
N THR A 234 -10.03 1.07 -7.37
CA THR A 234 -9.42 0.70 -6.09
C THR A 234 -9.21 1.89 -5.16
N HIS A 235 -9.12 3.13 -5.71
CA HIS A 235 -8.91 4.38 -4.98
C HIS A 235 -10.02 5.41 -5.25
N PRO A 236 -11.20 5.28 -4.60
CA PRO A 236 -12.38 6.08 -4.91
C PRO A 236 -12.30 7.54 -4.46
N ASN A 237 -13.26 8.35 -4.94
CA ASN A 237 -13.51 9.76 -4.59
C ASN A 237 -12.42 10.75 -5.02
N PRO A 238 -12.06 10.80 -6.30
CA PRO A 238 -10.93 11.62 -6.76
C PRO A 238 -11.13 13.14 -6.53
N GLN A 239 -12.33 13.70 -6.70
CA GLN A 239 -12.56 15.15 -6.61
C GLN A 239 -12.33 15.71 -5.20
N ALA A 240 -12.89 15.06 -4.17
CA ALA A 240 -12.70 15.49 -2.80
C ALA A 240 -11.22 15.41 -2.39
N ARG A 241 -10.55 14.32 -2.78
CA ARG A 241 -9.13 14.09 -2.51
C ARG A 241 -8.24 15.13 -3.19
N ILE A 242 -8.53 15.51 -4.43
CA ILE A 242 -7.79 16.57 -5.16
C ILE A 242 -7.81 17.88 -4.37
N SER A 243 -8.97 18.31 -3.87
CA SER A 243 -9.07 19.56 -3.09
C SER A 243 -8.26 19.50 -1.80
N GLU A 244 -8.31 18.38 -1.07
CA GLU A 244 -7.50 18.17 0.13
C GLU A 244 -6.00 18.15 -0.18
N MET A 245 -5.60 17.45 -1.24
CA MET A 245 -4.22 17.39 -1.69
C MET A 245 -3.67 18.76 -2.12
N GLN A 246 -4.48 19.59 -2.79
CA GLN A 246 -4.10 20.96 -3.17
C GLN A 246 -3.78 21.81 -1.96
N THR A 247 -4.68 21.78 -0.97
CA THR A 247 -4.49 22.53 0.27
C THR A 247 -3.25 22.08 1.02
N ARG A 248 -3.05 20.77 1.15
CA ARG A 248 -1.90 20.18 1.83
C ARG A 248 -0.60 20.44 1.09
N ALA A 249 -0.60 20.34 -0.23
CA ALA A 249 0.60 20.55 -1.05
C ALA A 249 1.23 21.92 -0.77
N ALA A 250 0.41 22.97 -0.61
CA ALA A 250 0.89 24.31 -0.30
C ALA A 250 1.67 24.35 1.03
N SER A 251 1.20 23.66 2.05
CA SER A 251 1.90 23.57 3.35
C SER A 251 3.16 22.72 3.34
N LEU A 252 3.30 21.81 2.36
CA LEU A 252 4.46 20.94 2.20
C LEU A 252 5.57 21.53 1.31
N VAL A 253 5.33 22.65 0.62
CA VAL A 253 6.36 23.31 -0.19
C VAL A 253 7.62 23.66 0.61
N PRO A 254 7.54 24.23 1.83
CA PRO A 254 8.73 24.48 2.63
C PRO A 254 9.52 23.22 2.99
N VAL A 255 8.82 22.09 3.27
CA VAL A 255 9.46 20.79 3.56
C VAL A 255 10.22 20.29 2.32
N TYR A 256 9.58 20.36 1.16
CA TYR A 256 10.19 20.02 -0.13
C TYR A 256 11.43 20.87 -0.42
N GLU A 257 11.34 22.19 -0.26
CA GLU A 257 12.47 23.11 -0.50
C GLU A 257 13.63 22.84 0.45
N GLN A 258 13.35 22.59 1.73
CA GLN A 258 14.35 22.20 2.73
C GLN A 258 15.00 20.85 2.38
N ALA A 259 14.23 19.86 1.96
CA ALA A 259 14.75 18.58 1.51
C ALA A 259 15.74 18.76 0.34
N ARG A 260 15.35 19.55 -0.66
CA ARG A 260 16.23 19.86 -1.81
C ARG A 260 17.47 20.66 -1.42
N ALA A 261 17.35 21.60 -0.50
CA ALA A 261 18.49 22.36 0.01
C ALA A 261 19.49 21.47 0.77
N SER A 262 19.00 20.42 1.45
CA SER A 262 19.84 19.42 2.13
C SER A 262 20.37 18.30 1.21
N GLY A 263 20.24 18.44 -0.11
CA GLY A 263 20.81 17.51 -1.08
C GLY A 263 19.86 16.39 -1.55
N ARG A 264 18.63 16.32 -1.05
CA ARG A 264 17.62 15.37 -1.54
C ARG A 264 17.04 15.84 -2.87
N ARG A 265 17.72 15.51 -3.95
CA ARG A 265 17.37 15.90 -5.33
C ARG A 265 17.33 14.65 -6.21
N PRO A 266 16.28 13.81 -6.10
CA PRO A 266 16.17 12.62 -6.94
C PRO A 266 16.26 13.00 -8.43
N ALA A 267 17.04 12.23 -9.19
CA ALA A 267 17.20 12.35 -10.62
C ALA A 267 16.85 11.01 -11.28
N CYS A 268 15.62 10.55 -11.01
CA CYS A 268 15.11 9.28 -11.52
C CYS A 268 14.66 9.42 -12.98
N ARG A 269 15.10 8.47 -13.85
CA ARG A 269 14.82 8.47 -15.29
C ARG A 269 14.61 7.06 -15.83
#